data_db484555a55b1f399d76bf0bc58102e0
#
_entry.id   db484555a55b1f399d76bf0bc58102e0
#
_cell.length_a   1.000
_cell.length_b   1.000
_cell.length_c   1.000
_cell.angle_alpha   90.00
_cell.angle_beta   90.00
_cell.angle_gamma   90.00
#
_symmetry.space_group_name_H-M   'P 1'
#
loop_
_entity.id
_entity.type
_entity.pdbx_description
1 polymer ?
#
loop_
_entity_poly.entity_id
_entity_poly.type
_entity_poly.pdbx_seq_one_letter_code
_entity_poly.pdbx_strand_id
1 'polypeptide(L)'
;MAVWDRIKDQAKTLQQSQGGRGANGGRSGGARAGGGSRAQLVSALKTQLGSLKTELKSGAYRDASMAMCALVAAADGHVDPAERQHVESMIVSNDVLQNFPPEQLRQRFNKHVDQLTHNFQLGKTEAMQEIAKTAKKPTEARAVIQTGIVIAGADGDFSQAEQMIIREACAALGLSPAEFQL
;
A
#
# COMPACT_ATOMS: atom_id res chain seq x y z
N MET A 1 2.58 -2.76 -19.24
CA MET A 1 3.38 -4.01 -19.08
C MET A 1 4.87 -3.72 -18.88
N ALA A 2 5.49 -2.87 -19.68
CA ALA A 2 6.92 -2.56 -19.58
C ALA A 2 7.36 -1.92 -18.25
N VAL A 3 6.48 -1.17 -17.59
CA VAL A 3 6.77 -0.48 -16.32
C VAL A 3 6.92 -1.47 -15.16
N TRP A 4 6.12 -2.53 -15.15
CA TRP A 4 6.17 -3.56 -14.11
C TRP A 4 7.41 -4.44 -14.21
N ASP A 5 7.84 -4.74 -15.42
CA ASP A 5 9.08 -5.47 -15.65
C ASP A 5 10.28 -4.67 -15.16
N ARG A 6 10.27 -3.36 -15.35
CA ARG A 6 11.32 -2.46 -14.82
C ARG A 6 11.36 -2.44 -13.29
N ILE A 7 10.21 -2.50 -12.61
CA ILE A 7 10.17 -2.55 -11.14
C ILE A 7 10.77 -3.85 -10.63
N LYS A 8 10.39 -4.97 -11.26
CA LYS A 8 10.95 -6.28 -10.92
C LYS A 8 12.46 -6.31 -11.14
N ASP A 9 12.93 -5.73 -12.24
CA ASP A 9 14.34 -5.67 -12.56
C ASP A 9 15.12 -4.75 -11.61
N GLN A 10 14.55 -3.59 -11.24
CA GLN A 10 15.17 -2.70 -10.25
C GLN A 10 15.22 -3.34 -8.87
N ALA A 11 14.17 -4.03 -8.45
CA ALA A 11 14.16 -4.74 -7.19
C ALA A 11 15.18 -5.87 -7.17
N LYS A 12 15.32 -6.60 -8.28
CA LYS A 12 16.34 -7.65 -8.44
C LYS A 12 17.75 -7.09 -8.48
N THR A 13 17.94 -5.97 -9.17
CA THR A 13 19.26 -5.32 -9.28
C THR A 13 19.72 -4.78 -7.92
N LEU A 14 18.82 -4.20 -7.14
CA LEU A 14 19.11 -3.75 -5.78
C LEU A 14 19.45 -4.92 -4.85
N GLN A 15 18.78 -6.05 -5.05
CA GLN A 15 19.05 -7.26 -4.28
C GLN A 15 20.38 -7.90 -4.67
N GLN A 16 20.80 -7.80 -5.93
CA GLN A 16 22.08 -8.34 -6.41
C GLN A 16 23.27 -7.43 -6.09
N SER A 17 23.06 -6.12 -6.02
CA SER A 17 24.16 -5.20 -5.73
C SER A 17 24.62 -5.25 -4.26
N GLN A 18 23.81 -5.82 -3.37
CA GLN A 18 24.21 -6.04 -1.98
C GLN A 18 24.93 -7.38 -1.75
N GLY A 19 24.96 -8.26 -2.76
CA GLY A 19 25.60 -9.57 -2.66
C GLY A 19 27.07 -9.61 -3.04
N GLY A 20 27.67 -8.51 -3.43
CA GLY A 20 29.00 -8.52 -4.03
C GLY A 20 30.00 -7.55 -3.46
N ARG A 21 30.16 -7.48 -2.16
CA ARG A 21 31.40 -6.92 -1.59
C ARG A 21 31.59 -7.26 -0.13
N GLY A 22 32.60 -8.07 0.11
CA GLY A 22 33.37 -7.91 1.31
C GLY A 22 33.29 -9.04 2.27
N ALA A 23 34.00 -10.06 1.96
CA ALA A 23 34.64 -10.79 3.01
C ALA A 23 35.59 -9.82 3.70
N ASN A 24 35.20 -9.29 4.81
CA ASN A 24 36.10 -9.20 5.94
C ASN A 24 35.40 -8.71 7.19
N GLY A 25 35.38 -9.57 8.17
CA GLY A 25 35.59 -9.21 9.55
C GLY A 25 34.50 -8.38 10.20
N GLY A 26 33.72 -8.99 11.03
CA GLY A 26 33.02 -8.24 12.02
C GLY A 26 31.63 -8.71 12.29
N ARG A 27 31.59 -9.65 13.18
CA ARG A 27 30.44 -9.94 14.00
C ARG A 27 29.53 -8.73 14.18
N SER A 28 28.32 -8.88 13.79
CA SER A 28 27.23 -8.58 14.71
C SER A 28 26.01 -9.26 14.18
N GLY A 29 25.49 -10.11 14.97
CA GLY A 29 24.25 -10.79 14.80
C GLY A 29 23.21 -9.76 14.45
N GLY A 30 22.59 -9.91 13.35
CA GLY A 30 21.70 -8.91 13.09
C GLY A 30 20.50 -9.30 12.30
N ALA A 31 19.55 -9.75 12.96
CA ALA A 31 18.18 -9.79 12.58
C ALA A 31 17.66 -8.44 12.06
N ARG A 32 18.24 -7.87 10.99
CA ARG A 32 17.74 -6.67 10.32
C ARG A 32 17.74 -6.75 8.81
N ALA A 33 17.89 -7.93 8.24
CA ALA A 33 17.87 -8.13 6.81
C ALA A 33 16.47 -7.93 6.18
N GLY A 34 15.41 -7.97 6.99
CA GLY A 34 14.04 -7.77 6.50
C GLY A 34 13.58 -6.31 6.39
N GLY A 35 14.09 -5.43 7.24
CA GLY A 35 13.65 -4.04 7.30
C GLY A 35 14.15 -3.17 6.15
N GLY A 36 15.37 -3.39 5.69
CA GLY A 36 15.97 -2.61 4.62
C GLY A 36 15.34 -2.87 3.26
N SER A 37 14.99 -4.11 2.94
CA SER A 37 14.38 -4.46 1.66
C SER A 37 12.95 -3.95 1.52
N ARG A 38 12.20 -3.92 2.62
CA ARG A 38 10.83 -3.38 2.62
C ARG A 38 10.79 -1.86 2.52
N ALA A 39 11.67 -1.16 3.21
CA ALA A 39 11.81 0.28 3.07
C ALA A 39 12.17 0.68 1.64
N GLN A 40 13.06 -0.08 1.01
CA GLN A 40 13.40 0.12 -0.41
C GLN A 40 12.22 -0.16 -1.32
N LEU A 41 11.45 -1.21 -1.07
CA LEU A 41 10.23 -1.52 -1.81
C LEU A 41 9.22 -0.39 -1.71
N VAL A 42 8.96 0.09 -0.50
CA VAL A 42 8.03 1.22 -0.27
C VAL A 42 8.49 2.46 -1.02
N SER A 43 9.78 2.79 -0.97
CA SER A 43 10.34 3.93 -1.70
C SER A 43 10.21 3.76 -3.21
N ALA A 44 10.47 2.57 -3.74
CA ALA A 44 10.32 2.26 -5.16
C ALA A 44 8.86 2.41 -5.61
N LEU A 45 7.92 1.88 -4.83
CA LEU A 45 6.49 1.98 -5.12
C LEU A 45 6.01 3.43 -5.06
N LYS A 46 6.50 4.20 -4.10
CA LYS A 46 6.17 5.62 -3.98
C LYS A 46 6.64 6.40 -5.21
N THR A 47 7.84 6.13 -5.69
CA THR A 47 8.38 6.74 -6.91
C THR A 47 7.54 6.36 -8.13
N GLN A 48 7.15 5.10 -8.23
CA GLN A 48 6.32 4.59 -9.32
C GLN A 48 4.94 5.25 -9.33
N LEU A 49 4.30 5.35 -8.17
CA LEU A 49 3.02 6.05 -8.05
C LEU A 49 3.15 7.51 -8.48
N GLY A 50 4.23 8.18 -8.08
CA GLY A 50 4.50 9.56 -8.47
C GLY A 50 4.60 9.73 -9.99
N SER A 51 5.18 8.76 -10.68
CA SER A 51 5.26 8.76 -12.15
C SER A 51 3.91 8.59 -12.83
N LEU A 52 2.93 8.01 -12.14
CA LEU A 52 1.57 7.79 -12.65
C LEU A 52 0.58 8.87 -12.19
N LYS A 53 1.04 9.89 -11.49
CA LYS A 53 0.19 10.93 -10.90
C LYS A 53 -0.80 11.53 -11.89
N THR A 54 -0.37 11.81 -13.11
CA THR A 54 -1.21 12.41 -14.14
C THR A 54 -2.31 11.47 -14.65
N GLU A 55 -2.13 10.17 -14.47
CA GLU A 55 -3.07 9.14 -14.91
C GLU A 55 -4.05 8.72 -13.82
N LEU A 56 -3.71 8.95 -12.55
CA LEU A 56 -4.48 8.50 -11.38
C LEU A 56 -5.42 9.60 -10.86
N LYS A 57 -6.37 10.01 -11.69
CA LYS A 57 -7.30 11.11 -11.38
C LYS A 57 -8.77 10.68 -11.32
N SER A 58 -9.07 9.39 -11.49
CA SER A 58 -10.45 8.93 -11.50
C SER A 58 -11.03 8.83 -10.09
N GLY A 59 -12.35 9.03 -9.98
CA GLY A 59 -13.08 8.83 -8.74
C GLY A 59 -13.02 7.38 -8.25
N ALA A 60 -12.96 6.42 -9.17
CA ALA A 60 -12.85 5.00 -8.83
C ALA A 60 -11.52 4.70 -8.13
N TYR A 61 -10.41 5.22 -8.62
CA TYR A 61 -9.10 5.09 -7.97
C TYR A 61 -9.11 5.75 -6.58
N ARG A 62 -9.64 6.96 -6.47
CA ARG A 62 -9.77 7.68 -5.19
C ARG A 62 -10.52 6.85 -4.16
N ASP A 63 -11.71 6.38 -4.52
CA ASP A 63 -12.59 5.66 -3.60
C ASP A 63 -11.99 4.31 -3.19
N ALA A 64 -11.43 3.58 -4.15
CA ALA A 64 -10.76 2.30 -3.89
C ALA A 64 -9.52 2.48 -3.00
N SER A 65 -8.74 3.53 -3.23
CA SER A 65 -7.55 3.82 -2.43
C SER A 65 -7.91 4.18 -0.99
N MET A 66 -8.99 4.94 -0.79
CA MET A 66 -9.45 5.26 0.56
C MET A 66 -9.98 4.03 1.30
N ALA A 67 -10.69 3.14 0.60
CA ALA A 67 -11.09 1.85 1.14
C ALA A 67 -9.86 1.00 1.53
N MET A 68 -8.85 0.96 0.67
CA MET A 68 -7.60 0.22 0.93
C MET A 68 -6.87 0.76 2.16
N CYS A 69 -6.73 2.08 2.26
CA CYS A 69 -6.08 2.71 3.41
C CYS A 69 -6.83 2.43 4.72
N ALA A 70 -8.15 2.46 4.69
CA ALA A 70 -8.98 2.13 5.86
C ALA A 70 -8.80 0.66 6.29
N LEU A 71 -8.78 -0.25 5.33
CA LEU A 71 -8.55 -1.68 5.60
C LEU A 71 -7.19 -1.92 6.23
N VAL A 72 -6.15 -1.29 5.71
CA VAL A 72 -4.81 -1.39 6.26
C VAL A 72 -4.76 -0.84 7.69
N ALA A 73 -5.37 0.33 7.92
CA ALA A 73 -5.42 0.93 9.25
C ALA A 73 -6.16 0.06 10.27
N ALA A 74 -7.20 -0.66 9.84
CA ALA A 74 -8.02 -1.50 10.70
C ALA A 74 -7.65 -3.00 10.64
N ALA A 75 -6.53 -3.35 10.04
CA ALA A 75 -6.16 -4.75 9.77
C ALA A 75 -6.08 -5.62 11.02
N ASP A 76 -5.67 -5.06 12.16
CA ASP A 76 -5.57 -5.76 13.44
C ASP A 76 -6.89 -5.81 14.25
N GLY A 77 -7.96 -5.27 13.68
CA GLY A 77 -9.30 -5.31 14.28
C GLY A 77 -9.74 -4.04 15.00
N HIS A 78 -8.84 -3.08 15.22
CA HIS A 78 -9.21 -1.80 15.78
C HIS A 78 -8.28 -0.67 15.31
N VAL A 79 -8.79 0.57 15.39
CA VAL A 79 -8.02 1.76 15.05
C VAL A 79 -8.18 2.75 16.20
N ASP A 80 -7.08 3.09 16.86
CA ASP A 80 -7.15 4.14 17.87
C ASP A 80 -7.14 5.54 17.20
N PRO A 81 -7.60 6.59 17.92
CA PRO A 81 -7.69 7.94 17.36
C PRO A 81 -6.36 8.49 16.87
N ALA A 82 -5.24 8.16 17.51
CA ALA A 82 -3.92 8.63 17.13
C ALA A 82 -3.47 7.99 15.82
N GLU A 83 -3.67 6.68 15.65
CA GLU A 83 -3.40 5.96 14.41
C GLU A 83 -4.25 6.50 13.26
N ARG A 84 -5.52 6.75 13.53
CA ARG A 84 -6.46 7.29 12.54
C ARG A 84 -5.98 8.64 12.00
N GLN A 85 -5.60 9.55 12.89
CA GLN A 85 -5.06 10.87 12.53
C GLN A 85 -3.75 10.75 11.77
N HIS A 86 -2.88 9.84 12.19
CA HIS A 86 -1.59 9.62 11.52
C HIS A 86 -1.78 9.14 10.08
N VAL A 87 -2.63 8.15 9.86
CA VAL A 87 -2.94 7.65 8.52
C VAL A 87 -3.60 8.74 7.67
N GLU A 88 -4.52 9.50 8.24
CA GLU A 88 -5.14 10.64 7.57
C GLU A 88 -4.10 11.66 7.09
N SER A 89 -3.13 11.98 7.94
CA SER A 89 -2.02 12.88 7.60
C SER A 89 -1.18 12.35 6.45
N MET A 90 -0.89 11.05 6.45
CA MET A 90 -0.16 10.41 5.36
C MET A 90 -0.93 10.45 4.04
N ILE A 91 -2.25 10.24 4.10
CA ILE A 91 -3.12 10.30 2.93
C ILE A 91 -3.10 11.69 2.31
N VAL A 92 -3.33 12.73 3.08
CA VAL A 92 -3.42 14.10 2.56
C VAL A 92 -2.06 14.65 2.10
N SER A 93 -0.96 14.12 2.60
CA SER A 93 0.38 14.49 2.17
C SER A 93 0.92 13.64 1.03
N ASN A 94 0.23 12.58 0.64
CA ASN A 94 0.66 11.72 -0.47
C ASN A 94 0.57 12.46 -1.80
N ASP A 95 1.65 12.43 -2.58
CA ASP A 95 1.77 13.19 -3.81
C ASP A 95 0.67 12.87 -4.83
N VAL A 96 0.38 11.60 -5.04
CA VAL A 96 -0.66 11.17 -6.00
C VAL A 96 -2.05 11.51 -5.52
N LEU A 97 -2.33 11.32 -4.23
CA LEU A 97 -3.64 11.61 -3.64
C LEU A 97 -3.93 13.12 -3.59
N GLN A 98 -2.91 13.96 -3.70
CA GLN A 98 -3.09 15.41 -3.84
C GLN A 98 -3.82 15.81 -5.14
N ASN A 99 -4.02 14.89 -6.08
CA ASN A 99 -4.93 15.11 -7.20
C ASN A 99 -6.38 15.36 -6.75
N PHE A 100 -6.73 14.98 -5.54
CA PHE A 100 -8.09 15.07 -5.01
C PHE A 100 -8.16 16.06 -3.85
N PRO A 101 -9.32 16.73 -3.64
CA PRO A 101 -9.49 17.60 -2.48
C PRO A 101 -9.32 16.82 -1.17
N PRO A 102 -8.57 17.36 -0.19
CA PRO A 102 -8.32 16.67 1.08
C PRO A 102 -9.60 16.27 1.82
N GLU A 103 -10.63 17.11 1.75
CA GLU A 103 -11.91 16.84 2.40
C GLU A 103 -12.60 15.58 1.86
N GLN A 104 -12.50 15.36 0.55
CA GLN A 104 -13.06 14.16 -0.08
C GLN A 104 -12.29 12.90 0.38
N LEU A 105 -11.00 13.00 0.49
CA LEU A 105 -10.16 11.90 0.96
C LEU A 105 -10.50 11.54 2.42
N ARG A 106 -10.58 12.55 3.30
CA ARG A 106 -10.91 12.36 4.70
C ARG A 106 -12.30 11.75 4.89
N GLN A 107 -13.29 12.26 4.19
CA GLN A 107 -14.66 11.76 4.28
C GLN A 107 -14.74 10.28 3.93
N ARG A 108 -14.13 9.88 2.83
CA ARG A 108 -14.16 8.49 2.36
C ARG A 108 -13.36 7.56 3.26
N PHE A 109 -12.17 7.97 3.66
CA PHE A 109 -11.35 7.22 4.60
C PHE A 109 -12.09 7.01 5.92
N ASN A 110 -12.60 8.07 6.51
CA ASN A 110 -13.29 7.99 7.80
C ASN A 110 -14.58 7.19 7.73
N LYS A 111 -15.32 7.28 6.63
CA LYS A 111 -16.52 6.45 6.41
C LYS A 111 -16.19 4.97 6.49
N HIS A 112 -15.14 4.53 5.79
CA HIS A 112 -14.73 3.13 5.82
C HIS A 112 -14.19 2.72 7.19
N VAL A 113 -13.41 3.57 7.85
CA VAL A 113 -12.92 3.30 9.21
C VAL A 113 -14.08 3.14 10.18
N ASP A 114 -15.08 4.01 10.13
CA ASP A 114 -16.27 3.92 10.98
C ASP A 114 -17.04 2.63 10.73
N GLN A 115 -17.22 2.23 9.48
CA GLN A 115 -17.88 0.97 9.12
C GLN A 115 -17.10 -0.24 9.64
N LEU A 116 -15.78 -0.26 9.48
CA LEU A 116 -14.91 -1.32 9.96
C LEU A 116 -14.92 -1.41 11.50
N THR A 117 -14.95 -0.27 12.18
CA THR A 117 -15.03 -0.21 13.64
C THR A 117 -16.37 -0.70 14.17
N HIS A 118 -17.45 -0.36 13.48
CA HIS A 118 -18.80 -0.77 13.87
C HIS A 118 -19.05 -2.25 13.64
N ASN A 119 -18.69 -2.76 12.47
CA ASN A 119 -18.77 -4.17 12.10
C ASN A 119 -17.66 -4.50 11.09
N PHE A 120 -16.61 -5.15 11.56
CA PHE A 120 -15.43 -5.41 10.75
C PHE A 120 -15.73 -6.22 9.50
N GLN A 121 -16.53 -7.29 9.61
CA GLN A 121 -16.81 -8.17 8.47
C GLN A 121 -17.63 -7.43 7.40
N LEU A 122 -18.65 -6.70 7.81
CA LEU A 122 -19.47 -5.92 6.89
C LEU A 122 -18.66 -4.79 6.25
N GLY A 123 -17.91 -4.04 7.06
CA GLY A 123 -17.07 -2.97 6.59
C GLY A 123 -15.98 -3.46 5.61
N LYS A 124 -15.39 -4.63 5.90
CA LYS A 124 -14.42 -5.27 4.99
C LYS A 124 -15.07 -5.63 3.65
N THR A 125 -16.25 -6.20 3.67
CA THR A 125 -16.99 -6.56 2.46
C THR A 125 -17.25 -5.32 1.60
N GLU A 126 -17.74 -4.24 2.20
CA GLU A 126 -18.02 -3.00 1.49
C GLU A 126 -16.75 -2.36 0.93
N ALA A 127 -15.67 -2.35 1.71
CA ALA A 127 -14.38 -1.81 1.26
C ALA A 127 -13.81 -2.62 0.09
N MET A 128 -13.91 -3.95 0.15
CA MET A 128 -13.45 -4.84 -0.93
C MET A 128 -14.29 -4.64 -2.20
N GLN A 129 -15.57 -4.36 -2.08
CA GLN A 129 -16.43 -4.03 -3.22
C GLN A 129 -15.98 -2.73 -3.91
N GLU A 130 -15.64 -1.71 -3.13
CA GLU A 130 -15.11 -0.45 -3.68
C GLU A 130 -13.78 -0.69 -4.41
N ILE A 131 -12.90 -1.49 -3.83
CA ILE A 131 -11.62 -1.85 -4.45
C ILE A 131 -11.86 -2.61 -5.76
N ALA A 132 -12.77 -3.56 -5.77
CA ALA A 132 -13.07 -4.39 -6.94
C ALA A 132 -13.59 -3.58 -8.13
N LYS A 133 -14.12 -2.39 -7.92
CA LYS A 133 -14.55 -1.50 -9.01
C LYS A 133 -13.41 -1.08 -9.93
N THR A 134 -12.17 -1.14 -9.47
CA THR A 134 -10.99 -0.82 -10.29
C THR A 134 -10.42 -2.02 -11.04
N ALA A 135 -10.98 -3.22 -10.86
CA ALA A 135 -10.45 -4.46 -11.43
C ALA A 135 -10.33 -4.43 -12.96
N LYS A 136 -11.22 -3.71 -13.64
CA LYS A 136 -11.22 -3.60 -15.10
C LYS A 136 -10.15 -2.68 -15.65
N LYS A 137 -9.50 -1.88 -14.81
CA LYS A 137 -8.43 -0.95 -15.19
C LYS A 137 -7.13 -1.38 -14.50
N PRO A 138 -6.28 -2.17 -15.17
CA PRO A 138 -5.10 -2.77 -14.52
C PRO A 138 -4.15 -1.75 -13.89
N THR A 139 -3.95 -0.60 -14.50
CA THR A 139 -3.09 0.45 -13.95
C THR A 139 -3.66 0.99 -12.63
N GLU A 140 -4.95 1.27 -12.57
CA GLU A 140 -5.61 1.74 -11.36
C GLU A 140 -5.64 0.65 -10.28
N ALA A 141 -5.96 -0.59 -10.66
CA ALA A 141 -5.99 -1.72 -9.74
C ALA A 141 -4.64 -1.91 -9.04
N ARG A 142 -3.55 -1.90 -9.80
CA ARG A 142 -2.20 -1.99 -9.24
C ARG A 142 -1.86 -0.79 -8.37
N ALA A 143 -2.25 0.41 -8.81
CA ALA A 143 -2.01 1.63 -8.05
C ALA A 143 -2.72 1.64 -6.69
N VAL A 144 -3.91 1.06 -6.60
CA VAL A 144 -4.64 0.91 -5.32
C VAL A 144 -3.83 0.04 -4.35
N ILE A 145 -3.30 -1.09 -4.82
CA ILE A 145 -2.46 -1.96 -3.98
C ILE A 145 -1.16 -1.26 -3.58
N GLN A 146 -0.51 -0.58 -4.52
CA GLN A 146 0.70 0.19 -4.24
C GLN A 146 0.46 1.28 -3.20
N THR A 147 -0.67 1.99 -3.30
CA THR A 147 -1.06 3.02 -2.33
C THR A 147 -1.22 2.41 -0.94
N GLY A 148 -1.90 1.26 -0.83
CA GLY A 148 -2.04 0.53 0.42
C GLY A 148 -0.70 0.14 1.04
N ILE A 149 0.22 -0.37 0.25
CA ILE A 149 1.57 -0.76 0.70
C ILE A 149 2.37 0.46 1.16
N VAL A 150 2.32 1.56 0.43
CA VAL A 150 3.04 2.79 0.78
C VAL A 150 2.53 3.35 2.11
N ILE A 151 1.22 3.36 2.32
CA ILE A 151 0.63 3.83 3.58
C ILE A 151 0.95 2.87 4.73
N ALA A 152 0.80 1.56 4.53
CA ALA A 152 1.09 0.55 5.55
C ALA A 152 2.57 0.52 5.94
N GLY A 153 3.45 0.68 4.96
CA GLY A 153 4.90 0.59 5.16
C GLY A 153 5.57 1.90 5.58
N ALA A 154 4.83 2.99 5.71
CA ALA A 154 5.38 4.31 6.00
C ALA A 154 6.14 4.37 7.34
N ASP A 155 5.70 3.59 8.34
CA ASP A 155 6.32 3.53 9.66
C ASP A 155 7.42 2.47 9.76
N GLY A 156 7.74 1.78 8.67
CA GLY A 156 8.75 0.71 8.65
C GLY A 156 8.25 -0.63 9.13
N ASP A 157 7.09 -0.70 9.76
CA ASP A 157 6.48 -1.94 10.22
C ASP A 157 5.33 -2.33 9.30
N PHE A 158 5.44 -3.53 8.75
CA PHE A 158 4.43 -4.09 7.86
C PHE A 158 3.93 -5.39 8.47
N SER A 159 2.86 -5.30 9.26
CA SER A 159 2.37 -6.43 10.03
C SER A 159 1.82 -7.55 9.16
N GLN A 160 1.74 -8.76 9.71
CA GLN A 160 1.11 -9.89 9.01
C GLN A 160 -0.36 -9.61 8.72
N ALA A 161 -1.08 -8.96 9.64
CA ALA A 161 -2.47 -8.61 9.44
C ALA A 161 -2.65 -7.67 8.24
N GLU A 162 -1.78 -6.67 8.11
CA GLU A 162 -1.76 -5.76 6.96
C GLU A 162 -1.44 -6.49 5.65
N GLN A 163 -0.46 -7.40 5.68
CA GLN A 163 -0.11 -8.23 4.53
C GLN A 163 -1.27 -9.10 4.07
N MET A 164 -2.00 -9.71 5.01
CA MET A 164 -3.15 -10.54 4.70
C MET A 164 -4.27 -9.73 4.04
N ILE A 165 -4.55 -8.55 4.55
CA ILE A 165 -5.56 -7.65 3.98
C ILE A 165 -5.18 -7.26 2.55
N ILE A 166 -3.92 -6.94 2.31
CA ILE A 166 -3.45 -6.58 0.97
C ILE A 166 -3.53 -7.78 0.02
N ARG A 167 -3.23 -8.98 0.49
CA ARG A 167 -3.41 -10.21 -0.31
C ARG A 167 -4.87 -10.43 -0.68
N GLU A 168 -5.79 -10.21 0.24
CA GLU A 168 -7.22 -10.30 -0.05
C GLU A 168 -7.65 -9.27 -1.09
N ALA A 169 -7.15 -8.04 -1.01
CA ALA A 169 -7.40 -7.01 -1.99
C ALA A 169 -6.84 -7.39 -3.36
N CYS A 170 -5.65 -7.97 -3.42
CA CYS A 170 -5.08 -8.50 -4.66
C CYS A 170 -6.01 -9.55 -5.29
N ALA A 171 -6.53 -10.48 -4.48
CA ALA A 171 -7.46 -11.49 -4.95
C ALA A 171 -8.74 -10.87 -5.52
N ALA A 172 -9.28 -9.85 -4.86
CA ALA A 172 -10.46 -9.11 -5.33
C ALA A 172 -10.23 -8.41 -6.68
N LEU A 173 -8.98 -8.04 -6.96
CA LEU A 173 -8.58 -7.38 -8.19
C LEU A 173 -8.05 -8.32 -9.27
N GLY A 174 -7.93 -9.61 -8.98
CA GLY A 174 -7.34 -10.59 -9.88
C GLY A 174 -5.82 -10.40 -10.06
N LEU A 175 -5.17 -9.79 -9.08
CA LEU A 175 -3.72 -9.58 -9.09
C LEU A 175 -2.99 -10.62 -8.26
N SER A 176 -1.76 -10.95 -8.64
CA SER A 176 -0.91 -11.83 -7.86
C SER A 176 -0.20 -11.07 -6.74
N PRO A 177 -0.32 -11.50 -5.46
CA PRO A 177 0.43 -10.87 -4.37
C PRO A 177 1.95 -10.90 -4.59
N ALA A 178 2.46 -11.90 -5.29
CA ALA A 178 3.89 -12.02 -5.60
C ALA A 178 4.43 -10.85 -6.43
N GLU A 179 3.58 -10.17 -7.21
CA GLU A 179 3.97 -8.95 -7.93
C GLU A 179 4.45 -7.85 -6.97
N PHE A 180 3.97 -7.85 -5.74
CA PHE A 180 4.26 -6.86 -4.72
C PHE A 180 5.16 -7.41 -3.61
N GLN A 181 5.78 -8.56 -3.82
CA GLN A 181 6.64 -9.24 -2.85
C GLN A 181 5.92 -9.62 -1.54
N LEU A 182 4.66 -10.01 -1.66
CA LEU A 182 3.82 -10.45 -0.54
C LEU A 182 3.65 -11.96 -0.53
#